data_dee9797a7d71b859c138ebda56a209c8
#
_entry.id   dee9797a7d71b859c138ebda56a209c8
#
_cell.length_a   1.000
_cell.length_b   1.000
_cell.length_c   1.000
_cell.angle_alpha   90.00
_cell.angle_beta   90.00
_cell.angle_gamma   90.00
#
_symmetry.space_group_name_H-M   'P 1'
#
loop_
_entity.id
_entity.type
_entity.pdbx_description
1 polymer ?
#
loop_
_entity_poly.entity_id
_entity_poly.type
_entity_poly.pdbx_seq_one_letter_code
_entity_poly.pdbx_strand_id
1 'polypeptide(L)'
;IKKLAPIAQYITGAFNTELSMSGSLTKDMSPDLNTLQADGFLETLSGVIKNFKPLNDVGNKLNIKEFNNFELRNTKNWITIKNGAVEVKDFDYSFKNIAMQIGGKHGLNQDMDYKIKAKIPRKMLESNTVGAAAYSGIGFLSKEASKYGVNISAGEFVNVLIGIGGSMLSPKLNFKILGTEGASVKNQVSETVGSAITNVKDSINRRAQQEVQKVKDKAKAEADRMADSLAKVANQKADEAIRKAQEELQNKIGKEVSDKVGDKVGDKAKSEIEKAKDKLKKYDPFKKK
;
A
#
# COMPACT_ATOMS: atom_id res chain seq x y z
N ILE A 1 1.13 0.74 18.70
CA ILE A 1 0.09 1.06 17.68
C ILE A 1 -0.36 2.51 17.77
N LYS A 2 -0.74 3.07 18.94
CA LYS A 2 -1.24 4.46 19.07
C LYS A 2 -0.28 5.54 18.54
N LYS A 3 1.04 5.34 18.63
CA LYS A 3 2.04 6.25 18.05
C LYS A 3 2.15 6.14 16.51
N LEU A 4 1.94 4.95 15.96
CA LEU A 4 2.00 4.69 14.51
C LEU A 4 0.70 5.06 13.79
N ALA A 5 -0.43 4.86 14.45
CA ALA A 5 -1.75 5.15 13.91
C ALA A 5 -2.59 5.89 14.96
N PRO A 6 -2.44 7.22 15.05
CA PRO A 6 -3.20 8.02 16.05
C PRO A 6 -4.71 7.87 15.93
N ILE A 7 -5.24 7.61 14.72
CA ILE A 7 -6.67 7.34 14.50
C ILE A 7 -7.14 6.05 15.18
N ALA A 8 -6.25 5.09 15.44
CA ALA A 8 -6.62 3.79 16.03
C ALA A 8 -7.27 3.91 17.42
N GLN A 9 -7.06 5.00 18.14
CA GLN A 9 -7.74 5.24 19.41
C GLN A 9 -9.23 5.55 19.29
N TYR A 10 -9.68 5.93 18.10
CA TYR A 10 -11.07 6.28 17.78
C TYR A 10 -11.80 5.14 17.09
N ILE A 11 -11.12 4.04 16.76
CA ILE A 11 -11.69 2.91 16.04
C ILE A 11 -11.80 1.71 16.96
N THR A 12 -12.97 1.10 16.97
CA THR A 12 -13.22 -0.19 17.64
C THR A 12 -13.77 -1.17 16.61
N GLY A 13 -13.35 -2.45 16.69
CA GLY A 13 -13.85 -3.46 15.75
C GLY A 13 -12.87 -4.61 15.53
N ALA A 14 -13.17 -5.41 14.50
CA ALA A 14 -12.34 -6.54 14.06
C ALA A 14 -11.59 -6.19 12.76
N PHE A 15 -10.28 -6.38 12.79
CA PHE A 15 -9.37 -6.01 11.72
C PHE A 15 -8.39 -7.14 11.42
N ASN A 16 -8.07 -7.30 10.15
CA ASN A 16 -6.91 -8.04 9.69
C ASN A 16 -5.90 -7.07 9.07
N THR A 17 -4.62 -7.32 9.27
CA THR A 17 -3.58 -6.49 8.65
C THR A 17 -2.39 -7.34 8.27
N GLU A 18 -1.80 -7.00 7.14
CA GLU A 18 -0.52 -7.52 6.71
C GLU A 18 0.34 -6.34 6.28
N LEU A 19 1.47 -6.18 6.94
CA LEU A 19 2.40 -5.08 6.71
C LEU A 19 3.82 -5.63 6.62
N SER A 20 4.48 -5.36 5.51
CA SER A 20 5.92 -5.51 5.39
C SER A 20 6.57 -4.22 5.86
N MET A 21 7.43 -4.30 6.88
CA MET A 21 8.01 -3.12 7.50
C MET A 21 9.54 -3.22 7.57
N SER A 22 10.20 -2.09 7.35
CA SER A 22 11.63 -1.91 7.54
C SER A 22 11.91 -0.54 8.17
N GLY A 23 13.03 -0.42 8.88
CA GLY A 23 13.41 0.82 9.54
C GLY A 23 14.58 0.61 10.49
N SER A 24 15.09 1.70 11.04
CA SER A 24 16.14 1.68 12.06
C SER A 24 15.56 1.59 13.46
N LEU A 25 16.36 1.14 14.41
CA LEU A 25 16.03 1.20 15.82
C LEU A 25 16.77 2.38 16.47
N THR A 26 16.15 2.95 17.46
CA THR A 26 16.76 3.93 18.36
C THR A 26 17.71 3.24 19.35
N LYS A 27 18.44 4.00 20.16
CA LYS A 27 19.40 3.45 21.15
C LYS A 27 18.74 2.55 22.21
N ASP A 28 17.46 2.77 22.49
CA ASP A 28 16.65 1.97 23.41
C ASP A 28 15.93 0.80 22.72
N MET A 29 16.34 0.44 21.49
CA MET A 29 15.76 -0.65 20.68
C MET A 29 14.31 -0.42 20.26
N SER A 30 13.79 0.79 20.40
CA SER A 30 12.48 1.17 19.88
C SER A 30 12.58 1.47 18.37
N PRO A 31 11.52 1.24 17.58
CA PRO A 31 11.51 1.66 16.17
C PRO A 31 11.65 3.17 16.02
N ASP A 32 12.59 3.61 15.20
CA ASP A 32 12.68 5.02 14.78
C ASP A 32 11.61 5.29 13.73
N LEU A 33 10.53 5.93 14.16
CA LEU A 33 9.35 6.19 13.33
C LEU A 33 9.64 7.07 12.10
N ASN A 34 10.72 7.87 12.13
CA ASN A 34 11.10 8.72 10.99
C ASN A 34 11.74 7.90 9.87
N THR A 35 12.36 6.77 10.20
CA THR A 35 12.99 5.86 9.24
C THR A 35 12.06 4.74 8.81
N LEU A 36 10.89 4.61 9.45
CA LEU A 36 9.96 3.53 9.20
C LEU A 36 9.40 3.62 7.78
N GLN A 37 9.51 2.51 7.07
CA GLN A 37 8.86 2.28 5.78
C GLN A 37 8.01 1.03 5.91
N ALA A 38 6.78 1.08 5.43
CA ALA A 38 5.92 -0.09 5.39
C ALA A 38 4.95 0.00 4.22
N ASP A 39 4.62 -1.16 3.67
CA ASP A 39 3.59 -1.35 2.66
C ASP A 39 2.73 -2.55 3.05
N GLY A 40 1.44 -2.45 2.79
CA GLY A 40 0.51 -3.52 3.05
C GLY A 40 -0.93 -3.07 3.04
N PHE A 41 -1.77 -3.76 3.81
CA PHE A 41 -3.19 -3.44 3.87
C PHE A 41 -3.75 -3.56 5.29
N LEU A 42 -4.83 -2.82 5.51
CA LEU A 42 -5.73 -2.96 6.64
C LEU A 42 -7.10 -3.39 6.11
N GLU A 43 -7.53 -4.58 6.49
CA GLU A 43 -8.87 -5.06 6.22
C GLU A 43 -9.74 -4.86 7.46
N THR A 44 -10.86 -4.16 7.28
CA THR A 44 -11.85 -3.94 8.34
C THR A 44 -13.03 -4.86 8.10
N LEU A 45 -13.18 -5.88 8.93
CA LEU A 45 -14.34 -6.78 8.89
C LEU A 45 -15.58 -6.07 9.45
N SER A 46 -15.41 -5.45 10.60
CA SER A 46 -16.40 -4.58 11.21
C SER A 46 -15.70 -3.57 12.10
N GLY A 47 -15.95 -2.30 11.88
CA GLY A 47 -15.34 -1.23 12.67
C GLY A 47 -16.29 -0.06 12.84
N VAL A 48 -16.11 0.68 13.92
CA VAL A 48 -16.83 1.93 14.16
C VAL A 48 -15.81 2.97 14.59
N ILE A 49 -15.80 4.10 13.90
CA ILE A 49 -15.06 5.28 14.27
C ILE A 49 -15.98 6.18 15.11
N LYS A 50 -15.59 6.43 16.36
CA LYS A 50 -16.37 7.25 17.30
C LYS A 50 -15.52 8.38 17.85
N ASN A 51 -16.17 9.51 18.15
CA ASN A 51 -15.54 10.68 18.78
C ASN A 51 -14.32 11.22 18.00
N PHE A 52 -14.28 10.95 16.71
CA PHE A 52 -13.23 11.46 15.83
C PHE A 52 -13.62 12.84 15.31
N LYS A 53 -13.02 13.86 15.89
CA LYS A 53 -13.38 15.26 15.63
C LYS A 53 -13.50 15.63 14.14
N PRO A 54 -12.59 15.20 13.25
CA PRO A 54 -12.70 15.51 11.83
C PRO A 54 -14.02 15.04 11.19
N LEU A 55 -14.45 13.80 11.50
CA LEU A 55 -15.73 13.28 10.99
C LEU A 55 -16.92 13.93 11.67
N ASN A 56 -16.84 14.20 12.98
CA ASN A 56 -17.89 14.91 13.70
C ASN A 56 -18.10 16.32 13.10
N ASP A 57 -17.02 17.04 12.81
CA ASP A 57 -17.11 18.37 12.22
C ASP A 57 -17.69 18.33 10.78
N VAL A 58 -17.35 17.30 9.98
CA VAL A 58 -17.99 17.06 8.67
C VAL A 58 -19.48 16.80 8.85
N GLY A 59 -19.86 15.92 9.77
CA GLY A 59 -21.24 15.60 10.09
C GLY A 59 -22.04 16.83 10.52
N ASN A 60 -21.45 17.64 11.40
CA ASN A 60 -22.08 18.89 11.86
C ASN A 60 -22.29 19.90 10.72
N LYS A 61 -21.29 20.06 9.84
CA LYS A 61 -21.41 20.99 8.69
C LYS A 61 -22.45 20.56 7.67
N LEU A 62 -22.51 19.25 7.38
CA LEU A 62 -23.47 18.70 6.44
C LEU A 62 -24.82 18.37 7.11
N ASN A 63 -24.88 18.45 8.44
CA ASN A 63 -26.03 18.04 9.24
C ASN A 63 -26.40 16.55 9.08
N ILE A 64 -25.39 15.69 8.96
CA ILE A 64 -25.51 14.26 8.84
C ILE A 64 -24.92 13.63 10.10
N LYS A 65 -25.79 13.36 11.10
CA LYS A 65 -25.39 12.88 12.45
C LYS A 65 -24.69 11.53 12.43
N GLU A 66 -24.93 10.74 11.41
CA GLU A 66 -24.34 9.43 11.22
C GLU A 66 -22.81 9.47 11.13
N PHE A 67 -22.21 10.57 10.70
CA PHE A 67 -20.74 10.74 10.71
C PHE A 67 -20.13 10.72 12.12
N ASN A 68 -20.90 10.93 13.18
CA ASN A 68 -20.42 10.83 14.56
C ASN A 68 -20.13 9.39 15.01
N ASN A 69 -20.77 8.41 14.34
CA ASN A 69 -20.53 6.99 14.51
C ASN A 69 -20.35 6.36 13.13
N PHE A 70 -19.18 6.57 12.55
CA PHE A 70 -18.92 6.14 11.20
C PHE A 70 -18.55 4.66 11.16
N GLU A 71 -19.44 3.85 10.62
CA GLU A 71 -19.22 2.42 10.48
C GLU A 71 -18.38 2.12 9.26
N LEU A 72 -17.41 1.21 9.41
CA LEU A 72 -16.63 0.61 8.34
C LEU A 72 -16.89 -0.90 8.34
N ARG A 73 -17.27 -1.46 7.21
CA ARG A 73 -17.53 -2.89 7.07
C ARG A 73 -16.97 -3.41 5.74
N ASN A 74 -16.29 -4.55 5.81
CA ASN A 74 -15.76 -5.24 4.63
C ASN A 74 -14.95 -4.33 3.71
N THR A 75 -14.03 -3.53 4.30
CA THR A 75 -13.10 -2.69 3.52
C THR A 75 -11.71 -3.29 3.54
N LYS A 76 -10.99 -3.18 2.43
CA LYS A 76 -9.57 -3.50 2.34
C LYS A 76 -8.84 -2.28 1.83
N ASN A 77 -8.08 -1.65 2.72
CA ASN A 77 -7.44 -0.38 2.48
C ASN A 77 -5.93 -0.58 2.38
N TRP A 78 -5.36 -0.28 1.24
CA TRP A 78 -3.91 -0.31 1.06
C TRP A 78 -3.28 0.91 1.71
N ILE A 79 -2.23 0.66 2.48
CA ILE A 79 -1.50 1.67 3.22
C ILE A 79 -0.01 1.59 2.91
N THR A 80 0.60 2.77 2.84
CA THR A 80 2.05 2.93 2.74
C THR A 80 2.50 3.84 3.88
N ILE A 81 3.55 3.45 4.59
CA ILE A 81 4.18 4.29 5.62
C ILE A 81 5.54 4.72 5.09
N LYS A 82 5.77 6.02 5.03
CA LYS A 82 7.04 6.58 4.56
C LYS A 82 7.23 8.00 5.08
N ASN A 83 8.47 8.35 5.48
CA ASN A 83 8.83 9.69 5.93
C ASN A 83 7.93 10.21 7.06
N GLY A 84 7.63 9.38 8.05
CA GLY A 84 6.80 9.76 9.18
C GLY A 84 5.32 10.01 8.87
N ALA A 85 4.84 9.52 7.73
CA ALA A 85 3.43 9.64 7.32
C ALA A 85 2.86 8.28 6.90
N VAL A 86 1.59 8.09 7.20
CA VAL A 86 0.75 6.97 6.75
C VAL A 86 -0.14 7.48 5.63
N GLU A 87 -0.02 6.89 4.45
CA GLU A 87 -0.88 7.14 3.30
C GLU A 87 -1.89 6.01 3.15
N VAL A 88 -3.17 6.36 3.03
CA VAL A 88 -4.27 5.46 2.70
C VAL A 88 -4.64 5.71 1.25
N LYS A 89 -4.50 4.69 0.40
CA LYS A 89 -4.88 4.78 -1.02
C LYS A 89 -6.37 4.99 -1.16
N ASP A 90 -6.76 5.69 -2.22
CA ASP A 90 -8.17 5.91 -2.53
C ASP A 90 -8.92 4.58 -2.58
N PHE A 91 -10.02 4.50 -1.86
CA PHE A 91 -10.94 3.38 -1.86
C PHE A 91 -12.39 3.85 -1.91
N ASP A 92 -13.23 3.05 -2.55
CA ASP A 92 -14.66 3.31 -2.61
C ASP A 92 -15.36 2.71 -1.39
N TYR A 93 -16.26 3.47 -0.81
CA TYR A 93 -17.05 3.05 0.33
C TYR A 93 -18.47 3.63 0.26
N SER A 94 -19.44 2.83 0.67
CA SER A 94 -20.83 3.26 0.81
C SER A 94 -21.24 3.23 2.28
N PHE A 95 -21.60 4.38 2.81
CA PHE A 95 -22.08 4.53 4.18
C PHE A 95 -23.50 5.07 4.18
N LYS A 96 -24.43 4.30 4.76
CA LYS A 96 -25.85 4.57 4.59
C LYS A 96 -26.20 4.63 3.09
N ASN A 97 -26.68 5.74 2.61
CA ASN A 97 -26.97 5.95 1.18
C ASN A 97 -25.99 6.94 0.54
N ILE A 98 -24.82 7.16 1.16
CA ILE A 98 -23.77 8.05 0.66
C ILE A 98 -22.70 7.19 0.03
N ALA A 99 -22.51 7.29 -1.27
CA ALA A 99 -21.36 6.68 -1.95
C ALA A 99 -20.17 7.63 -1.85
N MET A 100 -19.01 7.10 -1.46
CA MET A 100 -17.81 7.90 -1.21
C MET A 100 -16.56 7.24 -1.82
N GLN A 101 -15.64 8.07 -2.27
CA GLN A 101 -14.24 7.69 -2.49
C GLN A 101 -13.40 8.42 -1.44
N ILE A 102 -12.65 7.69 -0.65
CA ILE A 102 -11.89 8.19 0.51
C ILE A 102 -10.43 7.87 0.31
N GLY A 103 -9.55 8.83 0.49
CA GLY A 103 -8.12 8.62 0.48
C GLY A 103 -7.37 9.80 1.07
N GLY A 104 -6.08 9.63 1.35
CA GLY A 104 -5.25 10.68 1.89
C GLY A 104 -4.16 10.18 2.81
N LYS A 105 -3.59 11.09 3.57
CA LYS A 105 -2.48 10.78 4.46
C LYS A 105 -2.59 11.50 5.80
N HIS A 106 -1.94 10.93 6.79
CA HIS A 106 -1.71 11.61 8.07
C HIS A 106 -0.27 11.35 8.56
N GLY A 107 0.29 12.38 9.15
CA GLY A 107 1.60 12.28 9.79
C GLY A 107 1.51 11.60 11.16
N LEU A 108 2.62 11.05 11.62
CA LEU A 108 2.76 10.57 13.00
C LEU A 108 2.65 11.72 14.01
N ASN A 109 2.84 12.97 13.57
CA ASN A 109 2.58 14.20 14.29
C ASN A 109 1.09 14.60 14.33
N GLN A 110 0.18 13.77 13.79
CA GLN A 110 -1.26 13.95 13.73
C GLN A 110 -1.76 15.00 12.70
N ASP A 111 -0.92 15.53 11.83
CA ASP A 111 -1.35 16.33 10.70
C ASP A 111 -2.06 15.45 9.67
N MET A 112 -3.08 16.01 9.01
CA MET A 112 -3.92 15.29 8.05
C MET A 112 -4.03 16.01 6.72
N ASP A 113 -4.14 15.23 5.66
CA ASP A 113 -4.55 15.66 4.32
C ASP A 113 -5.39 14.54 3.69
N TYR A 114 -6.70 14.55 3.98
CA TYR A 114 -7.65 13.59 3.44
C TYR A 114 -8.62 14.25 2.49
N LYS A 115 -9.08 13.47 1.52
CA LYS A 115 -10.10 13.88 0.55
C LYS A 115 -11.19 12.83 0.50
N ILE A 116 -12.43 13.31 0.56
CA ILE A 116 -13.63 12.49 0.42
C ILE A 116 -14.44 13.05 -0.73
N LYS A 117 -14.58 12.29 -1.82
CA LYS A 117 -15.56 12.59 -2.86
C LYS A 117 -16.85 11.88 -2.47
N ALA A 118 -17.88 12.62 -2.13
CA ALA A 118 -19.13 12.08 -1.62
C ALA A 118 -20.28 12.39 -2.58
N LYS A 119 -21.08 11.38 -2.90
CA LYS A 119 -22.37 11.48 -3.58
C LYS A 119 -23.45 11.34 -2.53
N ILE A 120 -24.03 12.48 -2.11
CA ILE A 120 -24.93 12.58 -0.96
C ILE A 120 -26.37 12.72 -1.46
N PRO A 121 -27.32 11.87 -1.03
CA PRO A 121 -28.73 12.06 -1.33
C PRO A 121 -29.21 13.42 -0.82
N ARG A 122 -29.85 14.19 -1.68
CA ARG A 122 -30.36 15.53 -1.33
C ARG A 122 -31.24 15.50 -0.10
N LYS A 123 -32.12 14.50 0.01
CA LYS A 123 -33.00 14.29 1.18
C LYS A 123 -32.26 14.22 2.51
N MET A 124 -31.02 13.69 2.52
CA MET A 124 -30.21 13.64 3.75
C MET A 124 -29.69 15.03 4.14
N LEU A 125 -29.49 15.92 3.18
CA LEU A 125 -29.04 17.28 3.41
C LEU A 125 -30.20 18.20 3.82
N GLU A 126 -31.43 17.85 3.46
CA GLU A 126 -32.66 18.62 3.73
C GLU A 126 -33.36 18.14 5.04
N SER A 127 -33.08 16.93 5.49
CA SER A 127 -33.86 16.24 6.51
C SER A 127 -33.63 16.74 7.93
N ASN A 128 -33.75 18.05 8.17
CA ASN A 128 -33.82 18.57 9.53
C ASN A 128 -35.01 19.42 9.82
N THR A 129 -35.86 18.77 10.55
CA THR A 129 -37.17 19.20 10.99
C THR A 129 -37.15 20.19 12.15
N VAL A 130 -36.14 20.94 12.43
CA VAL A 130 -36.22 21.98 13.47
C VAL A 130 -35.52 23.24 13.05
N GLY A 131 -36.28 24.12 12.42
CA GLY A 131 -36.26 25.53 12.75
C GLY A 131 -35.08 26.39 12.30
N ALA A 132 -34.18 25.93 11.42
CA ALA A 132 -33.13 26.83 10.93
C ALA A 132 -32.70 26.46 9.51
N ALA A 133 -33.30 27.06 8.49
CA ALA A 133 -32.84 27.06 7.10
C ALA A 133 -31.35 27.48 6.95
N ALA A 134 -30.79 28.12 7.97
CA ALA A 134 -29.38 28.54 8.01
C ALA A 134 -28.38 27.43 8.34
N TYR A 135 -28.84 26.30 8.82
CA TYR A 135 -27.97 25.20 9.28
C TYR A 135 -28.28 23.85 8.62
N SER A 136 -29.16 23.80 7.64
CA SER A 136 -29.36 22.58 6.85
C SER A 136 -28.11 22.33 5.99
N GLY A 137 -27.70 21.04 5.83
CA GLY A 137 -26.57 20.71 4.98
C GLY A 137 -26.69 21.26 3.57
N ILE A 138 -27.91 21.26 3.00
CA ILE A 138 -28.14 21.84 1.66
C ILE A 138 -27.98 23.37 1.65
N GLY A 139 -28.42 24.07 2.68
CA GLY A 139 -28.22 25.50 2.81
C GLY A 139 -26.76 25.90 2.95
N PHE A 140 -26.00 25.13 3.72
CA PHE A 140 -24.56 25.30 3.81
C PHE A 140 -23.89 25.10 2.44
N LEU A 141 -24.17 23.97 1.76
CA LEU A 141 -23.59 23.68 0.47
C LEU A 141 -24.02 24.70 -0.61
N SER A 142 -25.28 25.19 -0.58
CA SER A 142 -25.75 26.24 -1.47
C SER A 142 -24.98 27.55 -1.27
N LYS A 143 -24.73 27.93 -0.02
CA LYS A 143 -23.92 29.11 0.31
C LYS A 143 -22.44 28.95 -0.13
N GLU A 144 -21.85 27.77 0.05
CA GLU A 144 -20.51 27.53 -0.45
C GLU A 144 -20.46 27.54 -1.99
N ALA A 145 -21.42 26.92 -2.67
CA ALA A 145 -21.51 26.89 -4.12
C ALA A 145 -21.70 28.28 -4.75
N SER A 146 -22.51 29.14 -4.12
CA SER A 146 -22.76 30.50 -4.62
C SER A 146 -21.52 31.39 -4.63
N LYS A 147 -20.54 31.13 -3.77
CA LYS A 147 -19.23 31.84 -3.80
C LYS A 147 -18.46 31.61 -5.12
N TYR A 148 -18.78 30.54 -5.82
CA TYR A 148 -18.18 30.18 -7.11
C TYR A 148 -19.15 30.32 -8.28
N GLY A 149 -20.28 31.02 -8.08
CA GLY A 149 -21.29 31.20 -9.12
C GLY A 149 -22.11 29.95 -9.47
N VAL A 150 -22.07 28.91 -8.60
CA VAL A 150 -22.77 27.65 -8.82
C VAL A 150 -24.08 27.65 -8.04
N ASN A 151 -25.21 27.46 -8.74
CA ASN A 151 -26.50 27.21 -8.11
C ASN A 151 -26.71 25.71 -7.91
N ILE A 152 -27.00 25.28 -6.70
CA ILE A 152 -27.44 23.92 -6.42
C ILE A 152 -28.89 23.77 -6.84
N SER A 153 -29.11 23.45 -8.12
CA SER A 153 -30.45 23.15 -8.64
C SER A 153 -30.93 21.77 -8.22
N ALA A 154 -32.22 21.51 -8.40
CA ALA A 154 -32.87 20.28 -7.97
C ALA A 154 -32.29 19.03 -8.66
N GLY A 155 -31.51 18.25 -7.94
CA GLY A 155 -31.03 16.91 -8.30
C GLY A 155 -31.25 15.96 -7.14
N GLU A 156 -31.32 14.67 -7.40
CA GLU A 156 -31.49 13.65 -6.32
C GLU A 156 -30.25 13.54 -5.43
N PHE A 157 -29.09 13.86 -5.98
CA PHE A 157 -27.80 13.79 -5.29
C PHE A 157 -27.01 15.08 -5.46
N VAL A 158 -26.18 15.35 -4.47
CA VAL A 158 -25.17 16.41 -4.50
C VAL A 158 -23.80 15.78 -4.41
N ASN A 159 -22.95 16.05 -5.41
CA ASN A 159 -21.57 15.60 -5.43
C ASN A 159 -20.68 16.64 -4.76
N VAL A 160 -20.00 16.24 -3.71
CA VAL A 160 -19.18 17.11 -2.84
C VAL A 160 -17.78 16.55 -2.72
N LEU A 161 -16.78 17.39 -2.90
CA LEU A 161 -15.41 17.11 -2.48
C LEU A 161 -15.19 17.73 -1.10
N ILE A 162 -14.87 16.90 -0.12
CA ILE A 162 -14.59 17.30 1.25
C ILE A 162 -13.09 17.12 1.47
N GLY A 163 -12.38 18.22 1.69
CA GLY A 163 -10.99 18.21 2.13
C GLY A 163 -10.92 18.29 3.66
N ILE A 164 -10.09 17.44 4.26
CA ILE A 164 -9.86 17.42 5.71
C ILE A 164 -8.36 17.59 5.93
N GLY A 165 -7.95 18.80 6.26
CA GLY A 165 -6.55 19.13 6.58
C GLY A 165 -6.38 19.55 8.05
N GLY A 166 -5.19 20.03 8.39
CA GLY A 166 -4.85 20.44 9.74
C GLY A 166 -4.55 19.26 10.66
N SER A 167 -4.68 19.41 11.97
CA SER A 167 -4.45 18.33 12.92
C SER A 167 -5.75 17.58 13.27
N MET A 168 -5.61 16.35 13.79
CA MET A 168 -6.76 15.55 14.23
C MET A 168 -7.58 16.23 15.32
N LEU A 169 -6.95 17.07 16.14
CA LEU A 169 -7.61 17.82 17.22
C LEU A 169 -8.16 19.18 16.76
N SER A 170 -7.61 19.73 15.65
CA SER A 170 -8.03 21.00 15.06
C SER A 170 -8.12 20.88 13.56
N PRO A 171 -9.13 20.14 13.03
CA PRO A 171 -9.28 19.91 11.62
C PRO A 171 -9.70 21.18 10.87
N LYS A 172 -9.15 21.34 9.67
CA LYS A 172 -9.55 22.38 8.72
C LYS A 172 -10.34 21.72 7.60
N LEU A 173 -11.62 22.07 7.50
CA LEU A 173 -12.51 21.51 6.49
C LEU A 173 -12.64 22.43 5.28
N ASN A 174 -12.61 21.86 4.11
CA ASN A 174 -12.87 22.52 2.85
C ASN A 174 -13.95 21.73 2.09
N PHE A 175 -14.94 22.43 1.54
CA PHE A 175 -16.04 21.86 0.78
C PHE A 175 -16.06 22.46 -0.61
N LYS A 176 -16.06 21.59 -1.63
CA LYS A 176 -16.23 22.02 -3.03
C LYS A 176 -17.37 21.21 -3.65
N ILE A 177 -18.36 21.91 -4.19
CA ILE A 177 -19.45 21.29 -4.92
C ILE A 177 -18.96 20.92 -6.31
N LEU A 178 -19.14 19.66 -6.68
CA LEU A 178 -18.76 19.11 -7.99
C LEU A 178 -19.94 19.07 -8.97
N GLY A 179 -21.18 19.22 -8.47
CA GLY A 179 -22.40 19.19 -9.25
C GLY A 179 -23.53 18.46 -8.55
N THR A 180 -24.67 18.37 -9.25
CA THR A 180 -25.85 17.62 -8.82
C THR A 180 -26.22 16.58 -9.88
N GLU A 181 -26.70 15.39 -9.46
CA GLU A 181 -27.17 14.33 -10.35
C GLU A 181 -28.61 13.97 -10.02
N GLY A 182 -29.43 13.76 -11.03
CA GLY A 182 -30.82 13.31 -10.92
C GLY A 182 -31.70 13.75 -12.07
N ALA A 183 -32.89 13.19 -12.19
CA ALA A 183 -33.81 13.36 -13.30
C ALA A 183 -34.11 14.82 -13.58
N SER A 184 -33.59 15.33 -14.66
CA SER A 184 -33.98 16.57 -15.32
C SER A 184 -33.00 17.75 -15.27
N VAL A 185 -31.75 17.51 -15.66
CA VAL A 185 -30.96 18.55 -16.36
C VAL A 185 -30.25 17.89 -17.54
N LYS A 186 -31.02 17.55 -18.55
CA LYS A 186 -30.47 17.42 -19.91
C LYS A 186 -30.10 18.84 -20.36
N ASN A 187 -28.82 18.95 -20.76
CA ASN A 187 -28.27 19.99 -21.61
C ASN A 187 -28.03 21.36 -20.97
N GLN A 188 -26.83 21.59 -20.43
CA GLN A 188 -25.99 22.72 -20.84
C GLN A 188 -24.66 22.86 -20.08
N VAL A 189 -24.41 22.05 -19.05
CA VAL A 189 -23.12 22.09 -18.33
C VAL A 189 -22.28 20.80 -18.54
N SER A 190 -22.83 19.81 -19.28
CA SER A 190 -22.26 18.48 -19.35
C SER A 190 -21.04 18.35 -20.28
N GLU A 191 -20.86 19.25 -21.25
CA GLU A 191 -19.72 19.09 -22.19
C GLU A 191 -18.40 19.63 -21.65
N THR A 192 -18.39 20.69 -20.87
CA THR A 192 -17.13 21.29 -20.38
C THR A 192 -16.63 20.66 -19.08
N VAL A 193 -17.54 20.23 -18.20
CA VAL A 193 -17.18 19.59 -16.92
C VAL A 193 -17.04 18.08 -17.07
N GLY A 194 -17.85 17.46 -17.93
CA GLY A 194 -17.76 16.02 -18.23
C GLY A 194 -16.41 15.65 -18.88
N SER A 195 -15.97 16.42 -19.86
CA SER A 195 -14.66 16.20 -20.50
C SER A 195 -13.49 16.47 -19.56
N ALA A 196 -13.58 17.45 -18.68
CA ALA A 196 -12.56 17.73 -17.68
C ALA A 196 -12.48 16.62 -16.61
N ILE A 197 -13.62 16.10 -16.14
CA ILE A 197 -13.68 15.01 -15.16
C ILE A 197 -13.21 13.70 -15.79
N THR A 198 -13.60 13.38 -17.01
CA THR A 198 -13.15 12.19 -17.74
C THR A 198 -11.65 12.26 -17.99
N ASN A 199 -11.12 13.38 -18.44
CA ASN A 199 -9.69 13.58 -18.65
C ASN A 199 -8.86 13.49 -17.35
N VAL A 200 -9.39 13.98 -16.24
CA VAL A 200 -8.74 13.84 -14.91
C VAL A 200 -8.81 12.39 -14.43
N LYS A 201 -9.95 11.72 -14.58
CA LYS A 201 -10.10 10.30 -14.23
C LYS A 201 -9.17 9.42 -15.06
N ASP A 202 -9.08 9.65 -16.36
CA ASP A 202 -8.22 8.89 -17.26
C ASP A 202 -6.73 9.20 -17.04
N SER A 203 -6.39 10.43 -16.66
CA SER A 203 -5.01 10.78 -16.31
C SER A 203 -4.60 10.21 -14.96
N ILE A 204 -5.50 10.16 -13.97
CA ILE A 204 -5.26 9.52 -12.68
C ILE A 204 -5.14 8.00 -12.86
N ASN A 205 -6.04 7.37 -13.61
CA ASN A 205 -5.97 5.94 -13.90
C ASN A 205 -4.68 5.57 -14.66
N ARG A 206 -4.29 6.34 -15.67
CA ARG A 206 -3.02 6.12 -16.39
C ARG A 206 -1.80 6.29 -15.49
N ARG A 207 -1.76 7.31 -14.63
CA ARG A 207 -0.67 7.49 -13.66
C ARG A 207 -0.64 6.37 -12.63
N ALA A 208 -1.79 5.96 -12.10
CA ALA A 208 -1.88 4.84 -11.18
C ALA A 208 -1.40 3.53 -11.82
N GLN A 209 -1.83 3.25 -13.05
CA GLN A 209 -1.36 2.07 -13.80
C GLN A 209 0.14 2.12 -14.10
N GLN A 210 0.67 3.29 -14.47
CA GLN A 210 2.09 3.48 -14.69
C GLN A 210 2.92 3.29 -13.42
N GLU A 211 2.46 3.80 -12.28
CA GLU A 211 3.14 3.60 -11.00
C GLU A 211 3.07 2.14 -10.52
N VAL A 212 1.91 1.48 -10.68
CA VAL A 212 1.77 0.05 -10.39
C VAL A 212 2.70 -0.78 -11.29
N GLN A 213 2.80 -0.43 -12.57
CA GLN A 213 3.70 -1.14 -13.49
C GLN A 213 5.17 -0.93 -13.11
N LYS A 214 5.58 0.31 -12.80
CA LYS A 214 6.95 0.59 -12.31
C LYS A 214 7.30 -0.17 -11.04
N VAL A 215 6.36 -0.29 -10.10
CA VAL A 215 6.57 -1.07 -8.87
C VAL A 215 6.72 -2.55 -9.19
N LYS A 216 5.87 -3.09 -10.09
CA LYS A 216 5.99 -4.48 -10.55
C LYS A 216 7.32 -4.76 -11.24
N ASP A 217 7.75 -3.85 -12.12
CA ASP A 217 9.00 -4.00 -12.86
C ASP A 217 10.23 -3.93 -11.92
N LYS A 218 10.19 -3.02 -10.93
CA LYS A 218 11.23 -2.95 -9.88
C LYS A 218 11.25 -4.21 -9.01
N ALA A 219 10.09 -4.67 -8.56
CA ALA A 219 9.99 -5.88 -7.74
C ALA A 219 10.47 -7.12 -8.52
N LYS A 220 10.14 -7.22 -9.82
CA LYS A 220 10.63 -8.29 -10.68
C LYS A 220 12.14 -8.23 -10.85
N ALA A 221 12.69 -7.04 -11.16
CA ALA A 221 14.13 -6.86 -11.31
C ALA A 221 14.91 -7.18 -10.02
N GLU A 222 14.33 -6.89 -8.87
CA GLU A 222 14.95 -7.20 -7.57
C GLU A 222 14.85 -8.71 -7.25
N ALA A 223 13.73 -9.34 -7.57
CA ALA A 223 13.58 -10.79 -7.47
C ALA A 223 14.55 -11.54 -8.40
N ASP A 224 14.70 -11.09 -9.64
CA ASP A 224 15.65 -11.66 -10.60
C ASP A 224 17.10 -11.52 -10.09
N ARG A 225 17.47 -10.35 -9.54
CA ARG A 225 18.80 -10.13 -8.92
C ARG A 225 19.04 -11.04 -7.72
N MET A 226 18.03 -11.23 -6.86
CA MET A 226 18.14 -12.15 -5.73
C MET A 226 18.27 -13.60 -6.20
N ALA A 227 17.51 -14.01 -7.22
CA ALA A 227 17.62 -15.34 -7.80
C ALA A 227 19.01 -15.60 -8.39
N ASP A 228 19.54 -14.65 -9.15
CA ASP A 228 20.91 -14.73 -9.70
C ASP A 228 22.00 -14.79 -8.60
N SER A 229 21.81 -14.00 -7.54
CA SER A 229 22.73 -14.01 -6.39
C SER A 229 22.70 -15.35 -5.66
N LEU A 230 21.50 -15.88 -5.41
CA LEU A 230 21.32 -17.20 -4.79
C LEU A 230 21.90 -18.34 -5.66
N ALA A 231 21.69 -18.26 -6.98
CA ALA A 231 22.24 -19.22 -7.92
C ALA A 231 23.79 -19.19 -7.91
N LYS A 232 24.40 -18.01 -7.86
CA LYS A 232 25.86 -17.87 -7.74
C LYS A 232 26.39 -18.46 -6.44
N VAL A 233 25.75 -18.20 -5.31
CA VAL A 233 26.15 -18.74 -4.00
C VAL A 233 25.96 -20.27 -3.96
N ALA A 234 24.88 -20.78 -4.53
CA ALA A 234 24.64 -22.22 -4.62
C ALA A 234 25.69 -22.91 -5.48
N ASN A 235 26.03 -22.34 -6.64
CA ASN A 235 27.07 -22.88 -7.52
C ASN A 235 28.45 -22.84 -6.84
N GLN A 236 28.82 -21.74 -6.18
CA GLN A 236 30.09 -21.66 -5.44
C GLN A 236 30.20 -22.71 -4.33
N LYS A 237 29.10 -22.92 -3.56
CA LYS A 237 29.07 -23.96 -2.53
C LYS A 237 29.15 -25.38 -3.10
N ALA A 238 28.49 -25.60 -4.26
CA ALA A 238 28.59 -26.88 -4.96
C ALA A 238 30.01 -27.15 -5.46
N ASP A 239 30.63 -26.15 -6.09
CA ASP A 239 32.02 -26.26 -6.57
C ASP A 239 33.01 -26.52 -5.42
N GLU A 240 32.83 -25.83 -4.29
CA GLU A 240 33.66 -26.05 -3.09
C GLU A 240 33.46 -27.44 -2.52
N ALA A 241 32.23 -27.94 -2.45
CA ALA A 241 31.94 -29.29 -1.99
C ALA A 241 32.54 -30.35 -2.93
N ILE A 242 32.46 -30.15 -4.24
CA ILE A 242 33.07 -31.03 -5.24
C ILE A 242 34.58 -31.02 -5.08
N ARG A 243 35.21 -29.87 -4.91
CA ARG A 243 36.67 -29.77 -4.70
C ARG A 243 37.09 -30.50 -3.43
N LYS A 244 36.40 -30.33 -2.31
CA LYS A 244 36.67 -31.03 -1.05
C LYS A 244 36.53 -32.56 -1.21
N ALA A 245 35.47 -33.02 -1.86
CA ALA A 245 35.27 -34.43 -2.14
C ALA A 245 36.37 -35.03 -3.04
N GLN A 246 36.82 -34.27 -4.05
CA GLN A 246 37.93 -34.68 -4.91
C GLN A 246 39.26 -34.76 -4.14
N GLU A 247 39.53 -33.78 -3.26
CA GLU A 247 40.73 -33.81 -2.40
C GLU A 247 40.72 -34.99 -1.42
N GLU A 248 39.56 -35.26 -0.80
CA GLU A 248 39.42 -36.44 0.09
C GLU A 248 39.59 -37.77 -0.66
N LEU A 249 39.02 -37.86 -1.88
CA LEU A 249 39.17 -39.05 -2.72
C LEU A 249 40.63 -39.26 -3.15
N GLN A 250 41.33 -38.19 -3.56
CA GLN A 250 42.75 -38.24 -3.89
C GLN A 250 43.61 -38.68 -2.70
N ASN A 251 43.29 -38.16 -1.50
CA ASN A 251 44.02 -38.54 -0.28
C ASN A 251 43.77 -40.01 0.10
N LYS A 252 42.52 -40.51 -0.04
CA LYS A 252 42.21 -41.92 0.19
C LYS A 252 42.91 -42.84 -0.81
N ILE A 253 42.84 -42.52 -2.09
CA ILE A 253 43.53 -43.27 -3.14
C ILE A 253 45.04 -43.24 -2.90
N GLY A 254 45.62 -42.08 -2.55
CA GLY A 254 47.04 -41.94 -2.22
C GLY A 254 47.44 -42.82 -1.03
N LYS A 255 46.63 -42.89 0.04
CA LYS A 255 46.87 -43.75 1.19
C LYS A 255 46.75 -45.24 0.84
N GLU A 256 45.67 -45.67 0.18
CA GLU A 256 45.48 -47.07 -0.21
C GLU A 256 46.56 -47.59 -1.16
N VAL A 257 47.04 -46.71 -2.05
CA VAL A 257 48.15 -47.05 -2.95
C VAL A 257 49.46 -47.11 -2.19
N SER A 258 49.71 -46.20 -1.24
CA SER A 258 50.90 -46.25 -0.37
C SER A 258 50.94 -47.49 0.52
N ASP A 259 49.76 -47.86 1.05
CA ASP A 259 49.66 -49.03 1.99
C ASP A 259 49.67 -50.38 1.29
N LYS A 260 49.23 -50.47 0.01
CA LYS A 260 49.18 -51.73 -0.76
C LYS A 260 50.41 -51.97 -1.64
N VAL A 261 51.14 -50.95 -1.94
CA VAL A 261 52.27 -50.96 -2.88
C VAL A 261 53.49 -50.50 -2.13
N GLY A 262 53.98 -51.36 -1.22
CA GLY A 262 55.32 -51.21 -0.64
C GLY A 262 56.36 -51.18 -1.76
N ASP A 263 57.47 -50.51 -1.53
CA ASP A 263 58.71 -50.18 -2.30
C ASP A 263 59.09 -50.93 -3.58
N LYS A 264 58.16 -51.69 -4.22
CA LYS A 264 58.46 -52.55 -5.38
C LYS A 264 57.59 -52.30 -6.63
N VAL A 265 56.91 -51.22 -6.73
CA VAL A 265 56.17 -50.94 -7.96
C VAL A 265 56.97 -49.99 -8.82
N GLY A 266 57.45 -50.52 -9.92
CA GLY A 266 58.28 -49.83 -10.88
C GLY A 266 57.55 -48.65 -11.55
N ASP A 267 58.31 -47.75 -12.18
CA ASP A 267 57.88 -46.48 -12.79
C ASP A 267 56.66 -46.53 -13.71
N LYS A 268 56.29 -47.70 -14.22
CA LYS A 268 55.12 -47.93 -15.06
C LYS A 268 53.81 -47.78 -14.31
N ALA A 269 53.72 -48.23 -13.06
CA ALA A 269 52.52 -48.09 -12.25
C ALA A 269 52.35 -46.64 -11.73
N LYS A 270 53.45 -45.94 -11.45
CA LYS A 270 53.41 -44.50 -11.12
C LYS A 270 52.84 -43.67 -12.28
N SER A 271 53.25 -43.97 -13.54
CA SER A 271 52.73 -43.31 -14.72
C SER A 271 51.23 -43.57 -14.97
N GLU A 272 50.74 -44.77 -14.70
CA GLU A 272 49.32 -45.11 -14.83
C GLU A 272 48.44 -44.43 -13.76
N ILE A 273 48.95 -44.31 -12.55
CA ILE A 273 48.30 -43.61 -11.44
C ILE A 273 48.24 -42.11 -11.73
N GLU A 274 49.29 -41.52 -12.28
CA GLU A 274 49.31 -40.10 -12.70
C GLU A 274 48.30 -39.82 -13.81
N LYS A 275 48.17 -40.68 -14.80
CA LYS A 275 47.16 -40.61 -15.87
C LYS A 275 45.72 -40.77 -15.33
N ALA A 276 45.50 -41.59 -14.32
CA ALA A 276 44.20 -41.75 -13.65
C ALA A 276 43.84 -40.52 -12.84
N LYS A 277 44.83 -39.91 -12.14
CA LYS A 277 44.63 -38.62 -11.43
C LYS A 277 44.29 -37.48 -12.37
N ASP A 278 44.90 -37.39 -13.53
CA ASP A 278 44.60 -36.37 -14.55
C ASP A 278 43.23 -36.58 -15.19
N LYS A 279 42.79 -37.81 -15.35
CA LYS A 279 41.40 -38.08 -15.82
C LYS A 279 40.37 -37.71 -14.78
N LEU A 280 40.63 -37.94 -13.47
CA LEU A 280 39.74 -37.52 -12.39
C LEU A 280 39.66 -35.99 -12.23
N LYS A 281 40.77 -35.28 -12.44
CA LYS A 281 40.76 -33.80 -12.46
C LYS A 281 39.91 -33.20 -13.59
N LYS A 282 39.72 -33.90 -14.70
CA LYS A 282 38.93 -33.50 -15.86
C LYS A 282 37.50 -34.01 -15.82
N TYR A 283 37.11 -34.78 -14.82
CA TYR A 283 35.76 -35.30 -14.68
C TYR A 283 34.85 -34.23 -14.09
N ASP A 284 33.93 -33.73 -14.91
CA ASP A 284 32.86 -32.84 -14.50
C ASP A 284 31.55 -33.66 -14.46
N PRO A 285 31.04 -33.98 -13.27
CA PRO A 285 29.84 -34.81 -13.13
C PRO A 285 28.54 -34.12 -13.61
N PHE A 286 28.60 -32.84 -13.94
CA PHE A 286 27.44 -32.05 -14.34
C PHE A 286 27.42 -31.64 -15.83
N LYS A 287 28.45 -32.02 -16.63
CA LYS A 287 28.40 -31.87 -18.07
C LYS A 287 27.41 -32.88 -18.66
N LYS A 288 26.20 -32.45 -18.91
CA LYS A 288 25.25 -33.18 -19.75
C LYS A 288 25.81 -33.32 -21.16
N LYS A 289 25.80 -34.53 -21.68
CA LYS A 289 25.96 -34.82 -23.11
C LYS A 289 24.79 -34.22 -23.88
#